data_f7750688e0c7ac78115ca5f445676d09
#
_entry.id   f7750688e0c7ac78115ca5f445676d09
#
_cell.length_a   1.000
_cell.length_b   1.000
_cell.length_c   1.000
_cell.angle_alpha   90.00
_cell.angle_beta   90.00
_cell.angle_gamma   90.00
#
_symmetry.space_group_name_H-M   'P 1'
#
loop_
_entity.id
_entity.type
_entity.pdbx_description
1 polymer ?
#
loop_
_entity_poly.entity_id
_entity_poly.type
_entity_poly.pdbx_seq_one_letter_code
_entity_poly.pdbx_strand_id
1 'polypeptide(L)'
;MKAFLITLIFALFTMGATAQEIYKIVYQNAEQVLNNPASGVTKARIAQFKVSQLTYLRQKAFETMPEVTDRFLDVQAYYLSEFMTFYQSELVKSNKETPEERAKKVMIFLDATVSNPLFGDTDEETIYAYIKEGTELTPFSLDTDWQKALAAVKAQLK
;
A
#
# COMPACT_ATOMS: atom_id res chain seq x y z
N MET A 1 2.17 -4.66 21.95
CA MET A 1 1.40 -5.37 20.91
C MET A 1 1.73 -5.01 19.47
N LYS A 2 2.31 -3.83 19.16
CA LYS A 2 2.68 -3.44 17.76
C LYS A 2 3.88 -4.22 17.20
N ALA A 3 4.81 -4.67 18.04
CA ALA A 3 5.98 -5.45 17.61
C ALA A 3 5.64 -6.91 17.23
N PHE A 4 4.55 -7.46 17.74
CA PHE A 4 4.17 -8.85 17.54
C PHE A 4 3.66 -9.15 16.13
N LEU A 5 3.02 -8.17 15.48
CA LEU A 5 2.46 -8.34 14.13
C LEU A 5 3.58 -8.35 13.06
N ILE A 6 4.60 -7.51 13.24
CA ILE A 6 5.75 -7.44 12.31
C ILE A 6 6.59 -8.72 12.39
N THR A 7 6.75 -9.26 13.60
CA THR A 7 7.50 -10.52 13.80
C THR A 7 6.76 -11.73 13.20
N LEU A 8 5.42 -11.72 13.21
CA LEU A 8 4.61 -12.80 12.64
C LEU A 8 4.72 -12.86 11.12
N ILE A 9 4.73 -11.70 10.44
CA ILE A 9 4.88 -11.63 8.97
C ILE A 9 6.29 -12.11 8.55
N PHE A 10 7.33 -11.79 9.33
CA PHE A 10 8.70 -12.23 9.05
C PHE A 10 8.88 -13.74 9.27
N ALA A 11 8.20 -14.32 10.28
CA ALA A 11 8.23 -15.76 10.56
C ALA A 11 7.54 -16.58 9.46
N LEU A 12 6.50 -16.04 8.81
CA LEU A 12 5.81 -16.71 7.68
C LEU A 12 6.70 -16.84 6.44
N PHE A 13 7.62 -15.88 6.22
CA PHE A 13 8.58 -15.96 5.10
C PHE A 13 9.58 -17.12 5.23
N THR A 14 9.84 -17.58 6.46
CA THR A 14 10.80 -18.65 6.73
C THR A 14 10.17 -20.05 6.78
N MET A 15 8.83 -20.17 6.81
CA MET A 15 8.12 -21.44 7.00
C MET A 15 7.54 -22.06 5.73
N GLY A 16 8.01 -21.70 4.53
CA GLY A 16 7.53 -22.32 3.29
C GLY A 16 6.04 -22.12 3.04
N ALA A 17 5.58 -20.90 3.30
CA ALA A 17 4.21 -20.47 3.07
C ALA A 17 3.75 -20.84 1.65
N THR A 18 2.58 -21.43 1.54
CA THR A 18 1.94 -21.71 0.26
C THR A 18 1.62 -20.40 -0.47
N ALA A 19 1.68 -20.48 -1.78
CA ALA A 19 1.47 -19.33 -2.68
C ALA A 19 0.19 -18.52 -2.35
N GLN A 20 0.27 -17.20 -2.44
CA GLN A 20 -0.78 -16.19 -2.11
C GLN A 20 -1.18 -16.05 -0.62
N GLU A 21 -0.37 -16.50 0.32
CA GLU A 21 -0.75 -16.35 1.73
C GLU A 21 -0.68 -14.89 2.20
N ILE A 22 0.35 -14.14 1.83
CA ILE A 22 0.52 -12.74 2.24
C ILE A 22 -0.55 -11.87 1.59
N TYR A 23 -0.81 -12.06 0.29
CA TYR A 23 -1.87 -11.35 -0.41
C TYR A 23 -3.23 -11.55 0.30
N LYS A 24 -3.60 -12.79 0.59
CA LYS A 24 -4.84 -13.11 1.28
C LYS A 24 -4.93 -12.50 2.68
N ILE A 25 -3.85 -12.58 3.46
CA ILE A 25 -3.80 -12.01 4.80
C ILE A 25 -3.99 -10.49 4.76
N VAL A 26 -3.28 -9.78 3.88
CA VAL A 26 -3.40 -8.33 3.77
C VAL A 26 -4.79 -7.92 3.31
N TYR A 27 -5.36 -8.64 2.33
CA TYR A 27 -6.70 -8.40 1.82
C TYR A 27 -7.77 -8.64 2.91
N GLN A 28 -7.77 -9.80 3.55
CA GLN A 28 -8.73 -10.16 4.59
C GLN A 28 -8.66 -9.23 5.80
N ASN A 29 -7.45 -8.85 6.22
CA ASN A 29 -7.28 -7.88 7.32
C ASN A 29 -7.88 -6.51 6.96
N ALA A 30 -7.73 -6.07 5.71
CA ALA A 30 -8.35 -4.84 5.25
C ALA A 30 -9.88 -4.96 5.21
N GLU A 31 -10.43 -6.05 4.71
CA GLU A 31 -11.89 -6.31 4.72
C GLU A 31 -12.45 -6.34 6.15
N GLN A 32 -11.77 -6.96 7.09
CA GLN A 32 -12.19 -6.97 8.50
C GLN A 32 -12.26 -5.56 9.08
N VAL A 33 -11.31 -4.67 8.74
CA VAL A 33 -11.34 -3.27 9.16
C VAL A 33 -12.54 -2.54 8.55
N LEU A 34 -12.86 -2.77 7.27
CA LEU A 34 -14.01 -2.17 6.59
C LEU A 34 -15.34 -2.61 7.19
N ASN A 35 -15.43 -3.90 7.54
CA ASN A 35 -16.66 -4.49 8.09
C ASN A 35 -16.85 -4.20 9.60
N ASN A 36 -15.88 -3.54 10.24
CA ASN A 36 -15.97 -3.18 11.66
C ASN A 36 -16.33 -1.70 11.83
N PRO A 37 -17.56 -1.35 12.24
CA PRO A 37 -17.98 0.05 12.42
C PRO A 37 -17.13 0.82 13.44
N ALA A 38 -16.47 0.13 14.36
CA ALA A 38 -15.61 0.74 15.39
C ALA A 38 -14.20 1.10 14.87
N SER A 39 -13.86 0.78 13.63
CA SER A 39 -12.50 1.00 13.10
C SER A 39 -12.11 2.47 12.97
N GLY A 40 -13.09 3.37 12.85
CA GLY A 40 -12.87 4.80 12.62
C GLY A 40 -12.50 5.13 11.15
N VAL A 41 -12.76 6.38 10.76
CA VAL A 41 -12.70 6.84 9.36
C VAL A 41 -11.31 6.65 8.74
N THR A 42 -10.25 7.01 9.45
CA THR A 42 -8.86 6.91 8.94
C THR A 42 -8.48 5.47 8.60
N LYS A 43 -8.76 4.53 9.52
CA LYS A 43 -8.45 3.12 9.29
C LYS A 43 -9.29 2.54 8.17
N ALA A 44 -10.58 2.89 8.09
CA ALA A 44 -11.47 2.44 7.05
C ALA A 44 -11.00 2.92 5.65
N ARG A 45 -10.58 4.19 5.51
CA ARG A 45 -10.05 4.70 4.23
C ARG A 45 -8.78 3.98 3.79
N ILE A 46 -7.85 3.74 4.70
CA ILE A 46 -6.62 2.99 4.41
C ILE A 46 -6.94 1.54 4.03
N ALA A 47 -7.88 0.92 4.73
CA ALA A 47 -8.33 -0.42 4.41
C ALA A 47 -9.01 -0.48 3.03
N GLN A 48 -9.86 0.51 2.71
CA GLN A 48 -10.49 0.63 1.39
C GLN A 48 -9.45 0.77 0.29
N PHE A 49 -8.44 1.61 0.48
CA PHE A 49 -7.35 1.74 -0.47
C PHE A 49 -6.62 0.40 -0.67
N LYS A 50 -6.28 -0.33 0.40
CA LYS A 50 -5.63 -1.64 0.30
C LYS A 50 -6.47 -2.65 -0.48
N VAL A 51 -7.77 -2.73 -0.22
CA VAL A 51 -8.67 -3.63 -0.95
C VAL A 51 -8.70 -3.29 -2.44
N SER A 52 -8.88 -2.01 -2.77
CA SER A 52 -8.92 -1.55 -4.17
C SER A 52 -7.59 -1.80 -4.88
N GLN A 53 -6.48 -1.49 -4.22
CA GLN A 53 -5.14 -1.71 -4.75
C GLN A 53 -4.85 -3.19 -5.02
N LEU A 54 -5.18 -4.07 -4.09
CA LEU A 54 -4.95 -5.51 -4.25
C LEU A 54 -5.87 -6.11 -5.32
N THR A 55 -7.09 -5.60 -5.45
CA THR A 55 -8.01 -6.00 -6.52
C THR A 55 -7.47 -5.59 -7.89
N TYR A 56 -7.05 -4.32 -8.04
CA TYR A 56 -6.41 -3.82 -9.25
C TYR A 56 -5.16 -4.63 -9.60
N LEU A 57 -4.25 -4.81 -8.65
CA LEU A 57 -3.01 -5.56 -8.83
C LEU A 57 -3.27 -6.96 -9.38
N ARG A 58 -4.19 -7.69 -8.76
CA ARG A 58 -4.53 -9.04 -9.19
C ARG A 58 -5.12 -9.07 -10.59
N GLN A 59 -6.07 -8.20 -10.87
CA GLN A 59 -6.71 -8.13 -12.19
C GLN A 59 -5.69 -7.81 -13.28
N LYS A 60 -4.91 -6.76 -13.11
CA LYS A 60 -3.89 -6.34 -14.09
C LYS A 60 -2.78 -7.37 -14.28
N ALA A 61 -2.34 -8.02 -13.21
CA ALA A 61 -1.34 -9.07 -13.29
C ALA A 61 -1.83 -10.25 -14.15
N PHE A 62 -3.06 -10.70 -13.97
CA PHE A 62 -3.64 -11.77 -14.80
C PHE A 62 -3.88 -11.35 -16.26
N GLU A 63 -4.19 -10.07 -16.52
CA GLU A 63 -4.39 -9.55 -17.87
C GLU A 63 -3.08 -9.37 -18.65
N THR A 64 -2.00 -8.94 -17.98
CA THR A 64 -0.77 -8.47 -18.64
C THR A 64 0.41 -9.42 -18.49
N MET A 65 0.39 -10.30 -17.52
CA MET A 65 1.46 -11.25 -17.20
C MET A 65 0.96 -12.69 -17.30
N PRO A 66 1.15 -13.38 -18.45
CA PRO A 66 0.63 -14.74 -18.66
C PRO A 66 1.12 -15.77 -17.63
N GLU A 67 2.29 -15.52 -17.05
CA GLU A 67 2.93 -16.37 -16.05
C GLU A 67 3.07 -15.66 -14.70
N VAL A 68 2.02 -14.92 -14.29
CA VAL A 68 2.02 -14.30 -12.97
C VAL A 68 2.12 -15.38 -11.89
N THR A 69 3.07 -15.23 -11.00
CA THR A 69 3.23 -16.13 -9.86
C THR A 69 2.51 -15.57 -8.64
N ASP A 70 1.97 -16.47 -7.84
CA ASP A 70 1.41 -16.11 -6.53
C ASP A 70 2.43 -15.36 -5.67
N ARG A 71 3.72 -15.71 -5.79
CA ARG A 71 4.82 -15.01 -5.11
C ARG A 71 4.93 -13.54 -5.52
N PHE A 72 4.65 -13.20 -6.79
CA PHE A 72 4.64 -11.81 -7.23
C PHE A 72 3.57 -10.99 -6.49
N LEU A 73 2.35 -11.53 -6.39
CA LEU A 73 1.25 -10.90 -5.68
C LEU A 73 1.55 -10.74 -4.19
N ASP A 74 2.15 -11.76 -3.57
CA ASP A 74 2.57 -11.72 -2.16
C ASP A 74 3.62 -10.66 -1.89
N VAL A 75 4.61 -10.52 -2.77
CA VAL A 75 5.66 -9.50 -2.65
C VAL A 75 5.05 -8.10 -2.73
N GLN A 76 4.19 -7.83 -3.71
CA GLN A 76 3.54 -6.53 -3.84
C GLN A 76 2.60 -6.23 -2.66
N ALA A 77 1.82 -7.20 -2.20
CA ALA A 77 0.95 -7.05 -1.04
C ALA A 77 1.73 -6.76 0.26
N TYR A 78 2.86 -7.43 0.45
CA TYR A 78 3.76 -7.15 1.58
C TYR A 78 4.26 -5.70 1.54
N TYR A 79 4.84 -5.28 0.41
CA TYR A 79 5.39 -3.92 0.29
C TYR A 79 4.32 -2.82 0.33
N LEU A 80 3.13 -3.07 -0.19
CA LEU A 80 1.97 -2.19 0.02
C LEU A 80 1.68 -2.00 1.52
N SER A 81 1.64 -3.09 2.28
CA SER A 81 1.36 -3.02 3.72
C SER A 81 2.45 -2.26 4.48
N GLU A 82 3.72 -2.50 4.14
CA GLU A 82 4.87 -1.79 4.72
C GLU A 82 4.86 -0.29 4.35
N PHE A 83 4.57 0.04 3.09
CA PHE A 83 4.46 1.42 2.62
C PHE A 83 3.39 2.18 3.39
N MET A 84 2.19 1.60 3.50
CA MET A 84 1.08 2.23 4.23
C MET A 84 1.36 2.37 5.72
N THR A 85 2.04 1.42 6.33
CA THR A 85 2.46 1.49 7.73
C THR A 85 3.50 2.60 7.93
N PHE A 86 4.47 2.70 7.04
CA PHE A 86 5.49 3.74 7.09
C PHE A 86 4.89 5.13 6.88
N TYR A 87 4.02 5.28 5.88
CA TYR A 87 3.28 6.52 5.63
C TYR A 87 2.50 7.00 6.87
N GLN A 88 1.71 6.10 7.48
CA GLN A 88 0.99 6.44 8.70
C GLN A 88 1.92 6.87 9.84
N SER A 89 3.04 6.17 10.01
CA SER A 89 4.00 6.50 11.06
C SER A 89 4.62 7.89 10.85
N GLU A 90 4.91 8.26 9.60
CA GLU A 90 5.44 9.57 9.26
C GLU A 90 4.40 10.68 9.42
N LEU A 91 3.13 10.44 9.08
CA LEU A 91 2.05 11.40 9.32
C LEU A 91 1.81 11.65 10.83
N VAL A 92 1.93 10.60 11.66
CA VAL A 92 1.82 10.76 13.13
C VAL A 92 2.99 11.55 13.69
N LYS A 93 4.21 11.31 13.22
CA LYS A 93 5.40 12.09 13.63
C LYS A 93 5.27 13.56 13.23
N SER A 94 4.68 13.84 12.08
CA SER A 94 4.51 15.19 11.53
C SER A 94 3.40 16.02 12.18
N ASN A 95 2.71 15.52 13.20
CA ASN A 95 1.70 16.29 13.94
C ASN A 95 2.26 17.55 14.66
N LYS A 96 3.58 17.62 14.83
CA LYS A 96 4.29 18.78 15.40
C LYS A 96 4.91 19.70 14.35
N GLU A 97 4.80 19.33 13.08
CA GLU A 97 5.35 20.06 11.94
C GLU A 97 4.35 21.10 11.42
N THR A 98 4.83 22.04 10.64
CA THR A 98 3.96 23.00 9.95
C THR A 98 3.13 22.29 8.87
N PRO A 99 1.99 22.87 8.45
CA PRO A 99 1.21 22.32 7.35
C PRO A 99 2.03 22.15 6.06
N GLU A 100 2.96 23.07 5.79
CA GLU A 100 3.83 23.02 4.60
C GLU A 100 4.83 21.86 4.67
N GLU A 101 5.44 21.61 5.82
CA GLU A 101 6.35 20.49 6.04
C GLU A 101 5.61 19.16 5.89
N ARG A 102 4.40 19.08 6.46
CA ARG A 102 3.54 17.91 6.32
C ARG A 102 3.15 17.67 4.85
N ALA A 103 2.76 18.72 4.11
CA ALA A 103 2.43 18.61 2.70
C ALA A 103 3.63 18.12 1.86
N LYS A 104 4.84 18.59 2.14
CA LYS A 104 6.07 18.11 1.48
C LYS A 104 6.29 16.63 1.71
N LYS A 105 6.07 16.12 2.93
CA LYS A 105 6.16 14.68 3.21
C LYS A 105 5.13 13.90 2.41
N VAL A 106 3.86 14.33 2.38
CA VAL A 106 2.82 13.68 1.59
C VAL A 106 3.23 13.60 0.12
N MET A 107 3.80 14.67 -0.44
CA MET A 107 4.28 14.71 -1.82
C MET A 107 5.40 13.70 -2.08
N ILE A 108 6.33 13.50 -1.15
CA ILE A 108 7.38 12.47 -1.30
C ILE A 108 6.77 11.07 -1.49
N PHE A 109 5.75 10.74 -0.69
CA PHE A 109 5.06 9.47 -0.81
C PHE A 109 4.25 9.37 -2.11
N LEU A 110 3.55 10.43 -2.48
CA LEU A 110 2.80 10.49 -3.75
C LEU A 110 3.73 10.32 -4.96
N ASP A 111 4.79 11.12 -5.03
CA ASP A 111 5.76 11.09 -6.13
C ASP A 111 6.40 9.71 -6.25
N ALA A 112 6.68 9.04 -5.15
CA ALA A 112 7.22 7.69 -5.17
C ALA A 112 6.26 6.68 -5.80
N THR A 113 4.94 6.85 -5.64
CA THR A 113 3.97 5.95 -6.27
C THR A 113 3.81 6.24 -7.75
N VAL A 114 3.69 7.50 -8.13
CA VAL A 114 3.52 7.92 -9.52
C VAL A 114 4.76 7.65 -10.37
N SER A 115 5.96 7.82 -9.78
CA SER A 115 7.24 7.62 -10.48
C SER A 115 7.66 6.15 -10.62
N ASN A 116 6.93 5.22 -10.00
CA ASN A 116 7.25 3.80 -10.05
C ASN A 116 6.04 2.97 -10.51
N PRO A 117 5.56 3.14 -11.76
CA PRO A 117 4.47 2.33 -12.28
C PRO A 117 4.89 0.86 -12.37
N LEU A 118 3.96 -0.05 -12.12
CA LEU A 118 4.19 -1.50 -12.16
C LEU A 118 3.88 -2.07 -13.55
N PHE A 119 2.77 -1.65 -14.15
CA PHE A 119 2.30 -2.15 -15.44
C PHE A 119 2.42 -1.11 -16.57
N GLY A 120 2.64 0.16 -16.23
CA GLY A 120 2.59 1.26 -17.19
C GLY A 120 1.17 1.49 -17.72
N ASP A 121 0.16 1.34 -16.87
CA ASP A 121 -1.23 1.56 -17.24
C ASP A 121 -1.44 3.02 -17.63
N THR A 122 -2.12 3.24 -18.76
CA THR A 122 -2.42 4.58 -19.29
C THR A 122 -3.85 5.04 -18.97
N ASP A 123 -4.65 4.20 -18.31
CA ASP A 123 -5.98 4.58 -17.85
C ASP A 123 -5.88 5.48 -16.60
N GLU A 124 -5.71 6.77 -16.87
CA GLU A 124 -5.59 7.77 -15.81
C GLU A 124 -6.83 7.83 -14.89
N GLU A 125 -8.03 7.52 -15.38
CA GLU A 125 -9.23 7.51 -14.55
C GLU A 125 -9.11 6.43 -13.46
N THR A 126 -8.68 5.24 -13.82
CA THR A 126 -8.48 4.15 -12.87
C THR A 126 -7.29 4.41 -11.97
N ILE A 127 -6.14 4.81 -12.55
CA ILE A 127 -4.89 5.00 -11.80
C ILE A 127 -5.00 6.12 -10.77
N TYR A 128 -5.63 7.24 -11.15
CA TYR A 128 -5.73 8.44 -10.33
C TYR A 128 -7.09 8.62 -9.65
N ALA A 129 -7.99 7.63 -9.69
CA ALA A 129 -9.28 7.70 -9.03
C ALA A 129 -9.16 8.12 -7.56
N TYR A 130 -8.19 7.53 -6.85
CA TYR A 130 -7.93 7.85 -5.45
C TYR A 130 -7.20 9.18 -5.23
N ILE A 131 -6.48 9.67 -6.23
CA ILE A 131 -5.82 10.98 -6.16
C ILE A 131 -6.85 12.10 -6.33
N LYS A 132 -7.80 11.96 -7.26
CA LYS A 132 -8.86 12.94 -7.50
C LYS A 132 -9.87 13.02 -6.36
N GLU A 133 -10.21 11.89 -5.78
CA GLU A 133 -11.13 11.77 -4.66
C GLU A 133 -10.41 11.66 -3.32
N GLY A 134 -9.08 11.53 -3.38
CA GLY A 134 -8.21 11.25 -2.26
C GLY A 134 -8.09 12.42 -1.30
N THR A 135 -7.95 12.04 -0.07
CA THR A 135 -7.46 12.92 0.98
C THR A 135 -5.95 12.73 1.12
N GLU A 136 -5.29 13.54 1.93
CA GLU A 136 -3.89 13.30 2.31
C GLU A 136 -3.61 11.88 2.88
N LEU A 137 -4.65 11.08 3.13
CA LEU A 137 -4.56 9.73 3.67
C LEU A 137 -4.37 8.64 2.61
N THR A 138 -4.79 8.88 1.37
CA THR A 138 -4.73 7.87 0.31
C THR A 138 -4.59 8.50 -1.09
N PRO A 139 -3.58 9.37 -1.33
CA PRO A 139 -3.42 10.07 -2.60
C PRO A 139 -2.57 9.27 -3.60
N PHE A 140 -2.57 7.94 -3.55
CA PHE A 140 -1.60 7.11 -4.25
C PHE A 140 -2.15 6.52 -5.55
N SER A 141 -1.25 6.35 -6.53
CA SER A 141 -1.57 5.66 -7.78
C SER A 141 -1.85 4.18 -7.55
N LEU A 142 -2.85 3.62 -8.24
CA LEU A 142 -3.10 2.18 -8.25
C LEU A 142 -2.02 1.42 -9.02
N ASP A 143 -1.49 1.99 -10.11
CA ASP A 143 -0.38 1.39 -10.86
C ASP A 143 0.97 1.71 -10.20
N THR A 144 1.30 0.99 -9.13
CA THR A 144 2.49 1.23 -8.32
C THR A 144 3.26 -0.06 -8.07
N ASP A 145 4.57 -0.04 -8.36
CA ASP A 145 5.53 -1.02 -7.84
C ASP A 145 5.86 -0.67 -6.38
N TRP A 146 5.17 -1.31 -5.45
CA TRP A 146 5.25 -0.99 -4.03
C TRP A 146 6.64 -1.22 -3.44
N GLN A 147 7.40 -2.18 -3.97
CA GLN A 147 8.78 -2.41 -3.54
C GLN A 147 9.66 -1.22 -3.88
N LYS A 148 9.59 -0.73 -5.12
CA LYS A 148 10.37 0.43 -5.56
C LYS A 148 9.90 1.70 -4.89
N ALA A 149 8.58 1.92 -4.77
CA ALA A 149 8.02 3.08 -4.10
C ALA A 149 8.49 3.19 -2.64
N LEU A 150 8.43 2.09 -1.87
CA LEU A 150 8.92 2.08 -0.49
C LEU A 150 10.43 2.38 -0.40
N ALA A 151 11.22 1.80 -1.30
CA ALA A 151 12.67 2.06 -1.35
C ALA A 151 12.96 3.53 -1.66
N ALA A 152 12.23 4.14 -2.61
CA ALA A 152 12.38 5.54 -2.98
C ALA A 152 12.05 6.49 -1.81
N VAL A 153 10.93 6.27 -1.11
CA VAL A 153 10.58 7.08 0.07
C VAL A 153 11.61 6.95 1.17
N LYS A 154 12.04 5.72 1.50
CA LYS A 154 13.07 5.49 2.52
C LYS A 154 14.41 6.14 2.19
N ALA A 155 14.75 6.29 0.91
CA ALA A 155 15.96 6.98 0.49
C ALA A 155 15.87 8.52 0.66
N GLN A 156 14.67 9.09 0.50
CA GLN A 156 14.45 10.55 0.61
C GLN A 156 14.24 11.03 2.06
N LEU A 157 13.73 10.18 2.93
CA LEU A 157 13.42 10.52 4.33
C LEU A 157 14.55 10.12 5.32
N LYS A 158 15.72 9.76 4.82
CA LYS A 158 16.93 9.57 5.63
C LYS A 158 17.55 10.91 5.94
#